data_04dd05d89e490aa5b7ccf56afabcae51
#
_entry.id   04dd05d89e490aa5b7ccf56afabcae51
#
_cell.length_a   1.000
_cell.length_b   1.000
_cell.length_c   1.000
_cell.angle_alpha   90.00
_cell.angle_beta   90.00
_cell.angle_gamma   90.00
#
_symmetry.space_group_name_H-M   'P 1'
#
loop_
_entity.id
_entity.type
_entity.pdbx_description
1 polymer ?
#
loop_
_entity_poly.entity_id
_entity_poly.type
_entity_poly.pdbx_seq_one_letter_code
_entity_poly.pdbx_strand_id
1 'polypeptide(L)' 'MKFYLNGKKISRKEAQELAGAERFGRMVEEAREAHSEDPNEEIDYMVRGGTLTIAF' A
#
# COMPACT_ATOMS: atom_id res chain seq x y z
N MET A 1 -7.23 -2.04 6.25
CA MET A 1 -6.31 -1.61 5.19
C MET A 1 -6.24 -2.70 4.13
N LYS A 2 -6.38 -2.32 2.88
CA LYS A 2 -6.40 -3.25 1.74
C LYS A 2 -5.24 -2.95 0.82
N PHE A 3 -4.70 -4.01 0.21
CA PHE A 3 -3.55 -3.90 -0.70
C PHE A 3 -3.89 -4.49 -2.05
N TYR A 4 -3.47 -3.80 -3.11
CA TYR A 4 -3.71 -4.24 -4.48
C TYR A 4 -2.42 -4.11 -5.28
N LEU A 5 -2.13 -5.09 -6.12
CA LEU A 5 -1.02 -5.03 -7.06
C LEU A 5 -1.60 -5.03 -8.47
N ASN A 6 -1.34 -3.94 -9.21
CA ASN A 6 -1.88 -3.75 -10.56
C ASN A 6 -3.41 -3.93 -10.58
N GLY A 7 -4.09 -3.45 -9.53
CA GLY A 7 -5.54 -3.55 -9.41
C GLY A 7 -6.08 -4.85 -8.85
N LYS A 8 -5.22 -5.82 -8.60
CA LYS A 8 -5.61 -7.12 -8.06
C LYS A 8 -5.33 -7.17 -6.56
N LYS A 9 -6.31 -7.57 -5.78
CA LYS A 9 -6.15 -7.64 -4.32
C LYS A 9 -5.11 -8.68 -3.93
N ILE A 10 -4.20 -8.28 -3.03
CA ILE A 10 -3.15 -9.15 -2.50
C ILE A 10 -3.17 -9.09 -0.98
N SER A 11 -2.43 -10.00 -0.34
CA SER A 11 -2.32 -10.03 1.12
C SER A 11 -1.32 -8.98 1.60
N ARG A 12 -1.43 -8.62 2.88
CA ARG A 12 -0.46 -7.73 3.52
C ARG A 12 0.96 -8.30 3.44
N LYS A 13 1.10 -9.61 3.63
CA LYS A 13 2.39 -10.27 3.56
C LYS A 13 3.03 -10.13 2.17
N GLU A 14 2.24 -10.33 1.12
CA GLU A 14 2.71 -10.15 -0.24
C GLU A 14 3.13 -8.71 -0.50
N ALA A 15 2.33 -7.75 -0.05
CA ALA A 15 2.65 -6.34 -0.21
C ALA A 15 3.98 -6.00 0.49
N GLN A 16 4.19 -6.51 1.69
CA GLN A 16 5.41 -6.29 2.44
C GLN A 16 6.63 -6.88 1.72
N GLU A 17 6.48 -8.07 1.16
CA GLU A 17 7.57 -8.71 0.42
C GLU A 17 7.94 -7.92 -0.84
N LEU A 18 6.96 -7.39 -1.53
CA LEU A 18 7.19 -6.60 -2.75
C LEU A 18 7.89 -5.28 -2.46
N ALA A 19 7.51 -4.62 -1.39
CA ALA A 19 8.05 -3.31 -1.03
C ALA A 19 9.33 -3.37 -0.21
N GLY A 20 9.54 -4.45 0.52
CA GLY A 20 10.61 -4.54 1.51
C GLY A 20 10.13 -4.03 2.87
N ALA A 21 10.57 -4.67 3.96
CA ALA A 21 10.04 -4.41 5.30
C ALA A 21 10.14 -2.95 5.74
N GLU A 22 11.30 -2.31 5.54
CA GLU A 22 11.49 -0.92 5.95
C GLU A 22 10.61 0.04 5.17
N ARG A 23 10.63 -0.09 3.84
CA ARG A 23 9.84 0.77 2.97
C ARG A 23 8.35 0.55 3.22
N PHE A 24 7.95 -0.69 3.43
CA PHE A 24 6.55 -1.02 3.69
C PHE A 24 6.04 -0.32 4.95
N GLY A 25 6.84 -0.28 6.00
CA GLY A 25 6.47 0.42 7.23
C GLY A 25 6.19 1.91 6.99
N ARG A 26 7.06 2.56 6.21
CA ARG A 26 6.87 3.98 5.86
C ARG A 26 5.63 4.18 4.98
N MET A 27 5.42 3.29 4.03
CA MET A 27 4.26 3.36 3.14
C MET A 27 2.96 3.24 3.92
N VAL A 28 2.90 2.32 4.87
CA VAL A 28 1.72 2.12 5.71
C VAL A 28 1.45 3.36 6.58
N GLU A 29 2.49 3.97 7.14
CA GLU A 29 2.32 5.19 7.92
C GLU A 29 1.81 6.36 7.09
N GLU A 30 2.36 6.55 5.90
CA GLU A 30 1.90 7.59 4.98
C GLU A 30 0.44 7.36 4.57
N ALA A 31 0.10 6.11 4.27
CA ALA A 31 -1.26 5.77 3.90
C ALA A 31 -2.24 6.01 5.05
N ARG A 32 -1.82 5.73 6.27
CA ARG A 32 -2.63 5.94 7.46
C ARG A 32 -2.89 7.42 7.69
N GLU A 33 -1.89 8.26 7.49
CA GLU A 33 -2.04 9.71 7.60
C GLU A 33 -2.98 10.25 6.53
N ALA A 34 -2.81 9.80 5.30
CA ALA A 34 -3.69 10.21 4.21
C ALA A 34 -5.13 9.78 4.47
N HIS A 35 -5.33 8.58 4.99
CA HIS A 35 -6.66 8.08 5.34
C HIS A 35 -7.30 8.93 6.45
N SER A 36 -6.50 9.41 7.39
CA SER A 36 -6.97 10.27 8.47
C SER A 36 -7.54 11.58 7.93
N GLU A 37 -6.97 12.11 6.85
CA GLU A 37 -7.46 13.34 6.22
C GLU A 37 -8.60 13.08 5.24
N ASP A 38 -8.53 11.99 4.50
CA ASP A 38 -9.55 11.60 3.52
C ASP A 38 -9.75 10.08 3.56
N PRO A 39 -10.85 9.59 4.16
CA PRO A 39 -11.09 8.15 4.28
C PRO A 39 -11.22 7.40 2.97
N ASN A 40 -11.43 8.10 1.87
CA ASN A 40 -11.58 7.48 0.55
C ASN A 40 -10.30 7.52 -0.27
N GLU A 41 -9.24 8.10 0.26
CA GLU A 41 -7.99 8.21 -0.49
C GLU A 41 -7.28 6.89 -0.62
N GLU A 42 -6.81 6.62 -1.85
CA GLU A 42 -5.97 5.48 -2.14
C GLU A 42 -4.60 6.01 -2.55
N ILE A 43 -3.55 5.33 -2.14
CA ILE A 43 -2.19 5.76 -2.45
C ILE A 43 -1.49 4.68 -3.25
N ASP A 44 -0.88 5.09 -4.36
CA ASP A 44 -0.16 4.18 -5.25
C ASP A 44 1.34 4.33 -5.07
N TYR A 45 2.03 3.20 -5.05
CA TYR A 45 3.49 3.16 -4.97
C TYR A 45 4.04 2.25 -6.05
N MET A 46 5.18 2.63 -6.58
CA MET A 46 5.90 1.76 -7.52
C MET A 46 6.70 0.75 -6.73
N VAL A 47 6.44 -0.52 -6.97
CA VAL A 47 7.13 -1.62 -6.31
C VAL A 47 7.58 -2.64 -7.35
N ARG A 48 8.28 -3.65 -6.90
CA ARG A 48 8.65 -4.77 -7.74
C ARG A 48 7.39 -5.46 -8.25
N GLY A 49 7.26 -5.57 -9.54
CA GLY A 49 6.11 -6.20 -10.15
C GLY A 49 4.99 -5.26 -10.56
N GLY A 50 5.08 -3.96 -10.26
CA GLY A 50 4.12 -2.98 -10.74
C GLY A 50 3.71 -1.92 -9.73
N THR A 51 2.42 -1.59 -9.71
CA THR A 51 1.88 -0.56 -8.84
C THR A 51 1.17 -1.20 -7.65
N LEU A 52 1.64 -0.87 -6.45
CA LEU A 52 1.00 -1.28 -5.21
C LEU A 52 0.07 -0.15 -4.75
N THR A 53 -1.21 -0.46 -4.59
CA THR A 53 -2.20 0.49 -4.09
C THR A 53 -2.61 0.11 -2.68
N ILE A 54 -2.60 1.10 -1.79
CA ILE A 54 -3.05 0.91 -0.41
C ILE A 54 -4.36 1.67 -0.23
N ALA A 55 -5.39 0.95 0.16
CA ALA A 55 -6.73 1.48 0.37
C ALA A 55 -7.26 1.14 1.76
N PHE A 56 -8.34 1.74 2.16
CA PHE A 56 -8.99 1.55 3.44
C PHE A 56 -10.45 1.16 3.28
#